data_c87f48b8d9ea89a37a51dad9ea074522
#
_entry.id   c87f48b8d9ea89a37a51dad9ea074522
#
_cell.length_a   1.000
_cell.length_b   1.000
_cell.length_c   1.000
_cell.angle_alpha   90.00
_cell.angle_beta   90.00
_cell.angle_gamma   90.00
#
_symmetry.space_group_name_H-M   'P 1'
#
loop_
_entity.id
_entity.type
_entity.pdbx_description
1 polymer ?
#
loop_
_entity_poly.entity_id
_entity_poly.type
_entity_poly.pdbx_seq_one_letter_code
_entity_poly.pdbx_strand_id
1 'polypeptide(L)'
;LNKHKFIQQRRPHWKQFEETLTNSSRRSLSKLPAEDISRFSKQLREVSHDLATIRSRGWGHDLISYLNDLVARGHNLFYSAPPTNIAGLYRYLAVDFPRLFRANIGYFLVACLLFFLPLGISWYVVQNNPSLATRIIPEKIMANFDQMYGDESPLNSDEEKAESQQNSDQPEGTNFGDQRATMAGFYINHNVGIALKCFALGILLGIGTVYTLLFNGIFLGAVSGYIVSQGNGERFLSFVVSHGSFELTAIAVAGGAGLMLGNALIHPGQRKRFESLQVRGLEAVQIAGGAAVMLVVAAFIEAFWSPADIPNLVKYIVGSGLWLLVFLYLGLAGLQSDSRLVPVGKQERTRSPESNYCGTPRQ
;
A
#
# COMPACT_ATOMS: atom_id res chain seq x y z
N LEU A 1 19.86 9.70 -49.24
CA LEU A 1 18.57 9.02 -49.38
C LEU A 1 17.64 9.93 -50.14
N ASN A 2 17.03 9.47 -51.25
CA ASN A 2 16.07 10.24 -52.01
C ASN A 2 14.70 10.15 -51.29
N LYS A 3 14.07 11.31 -51.04
CA LYS A 3 12.78 11.44 -50.32
C LYS A 3 11.71 10.50 -50.90
N HIS A 4 11.52 10.54 -52.20
CA HIS A 4 10.48 9.73 -52.91
C HIS A 4 10.73 8.23 -52.74
N LYS A 5 11.96 7.77 -52.88
CA LYS A 5 12.32 6.36 -52.77
C LYS A 5 12.13 5.86 -51.32
N PHE A 6 12.46 6.68 -50.33
CA PHE A 6 12.27 6.35 -48.90
C PHE A 6 10.79 6.24 -48.52
N ILE A 7 9.98 7.22 -48.94
CA ILE A 7 8.53 7.18 -48.68
C ILE A 7 7.89 5.99 -49.34
N GLN A 8 8.23 5.70 -50.59
CA GLN A 8 7.68 4.56 -51.34
C GLN A 8 7.99 3.22 -50.65
N GLN A 9 9.20 3.06 -50.12
CA GLN A 9 9.62 1.84 -49.41
C GLN A 9 9.00 1.71 -48.01
N ARG A 10 8.82 2.81 -47.27
CA ARG A 10 8.36 2.77 -45.87
C ARG A 10 6.85 2.89 -45.71
N ARG A 11 6.14 3.46 -46.69
CA ARG A 11 4.69 3.65 -46.64
C ARG A 11 3.86 2.36 -46.38
N PRO A 12 4.20 1.19 -46.93
CA PRO A 12 3.52 -0.05 -46.59
C PRO A 12 3.65 -0.42 -45.12
N HIS A 13 4.83 -0.20 -44.50
CA HIS A 13 5.05 -0.49 -43.09
C HIS A 13 4.24 0.45 -42.16
N TRP A 14 4.11 1.74 -42.53
CA TRP A 14 3.29 2.69 -41.78
C TRP A 14 1.81 2.32 -41.83
N LYS A 15 1.29 1.94 -42.99
CA LYS A 15 -0.08 1.45 -43.16
C LYS A 15 -0.34 0.16 -42.36
N GLN A 16 0.58 -0.77 -42.38
CA GLN A 16 0.48 -2.01 -41.60
C GLN A 16 0.45 -1.73 -40.09
N PHE A 17 1.26 -0.78 -39.62
CA PHE A 17 1.24 -0.37 -38.23
C PHE A 17 -0.06 0.35 -37.88
N GLU A 18 -0.60 1.20 -38.74
CA GLU A 18 -1.89 1.87 -38.59
C GLU A 18 -3.06 0.88 -38.48
N GLU A 19 -3.07 -0.14 -39.31
CA GLU A 19 -4.03 -1.24 -39.22
C GLU A 19 -3.89 -2.02 -37.92
N THR A 20 -2.66 -2.30 -37.50
CA THR A 20 -2.38 -2.94 -36.22
C THR A 20 -2.89 -2.09 -35.03
N LEU A 21 -2.69 -0.77 -35.06
CA LEU A 21 -3.23 0.15 -34.07
C LEU A 21 -4.76 0.14 -34.02
N THR A 22 -5.41 0.19 -35.18
CA THR A 22 -6.88 0.20 -35.28
C THR A 22 -7.49 -1.09 -34.76
N ASN A 23 -6.87 -2.23 -35.05
CA ASN A 23 -7.32 -3.54 -34.60
C ASN A 23 -7.04 -3.75 -33.09
N SER A 24 -5.93 -3.22 -32.59
CA SER A 24 -5.52 -3.35 -31.19
C SER A 24 -6.21 -2.36 -30.27
N SER A 25 -6.68 -1.21 -30.76
CA SER A 25 -7.47 -0.25 -29.96
C SER A 25 -8.82 -0.83 -29.51
N ARG A 26 -9.31 -1.86 -30.20
CA ARG A 26 -10.54 -2.60 -29.84
C ARG A 26 -10.29 -3.72 -28.81
N ARG A 27 -9.02 -4.12 -28.58
CA ARG A 27 -8.62 -5.18 -27.64
C ARG A 27 -7.46 -4.66 -26.80
N SER A 28 -7.57 -4.74 -25.49
CA SER A 28 -6.45 -4.38 -24.58
C SER A 28 -5.19 -5.17 -24.97
N LEU A 29 -4.05 -4.49 -25.16
CA LEU A 29 -2.75 -5.13 -25.47
C LEU A 29 -2.35 -6.20 -24.43
N SER A 30 -2.79 -6.06 -23.18
CA SER A 30 -2.53 -7.02 -22.10
C SER A 30 -3.15 -8.41 -22.31
N LYS A 31 -4.07 -8.54 -23.30
CA LYS A 31 -4.72 -9.82 -23.66
C LYS A 31 -4.12 -10.46 -24.91
N LEU A 32 -3.12 -9.82 -25.53
CA LEU A 32 -2.46 -10.36 -26.73
C LEU A 32 -1.35 -11.34 -26.35
N PRO A 33 -1.04 -12.33 -27.19
CA PRO A 33 0.13 -13.18 -27.05
C PRO A 33 1.43 -12.38 -26.99
N ALA A 34 2.44 -12.88 -26.27
CA ALA A 34 3.74 -12.21 -26.11
C ALA A 34 4.43 -11.89 -27.46
N GLU A 35 4.21 -12.74 -28.47
CA GLU A 35 4.73 -12.55 -29.84
C GLU A 35 4.13 -11.32 -30.51
N ASP A 36 2.84 -11.08 -30.34
CA ASP A 36 2.16 -9.92 -30.92
C ASP A 36 2.59 -8.62 -30.24
N ILE A 37 2.81 -8.64 -28.90
CA ILE A 37 3.35 -7.51 -28.15
C ILE A 37 4.77 -7.20 -28.62
N SER A 38 5.60 -8.22 -28.82
CA SER A 38 6.96 -8.06 -29.33
C SER A 38 6.98 -7.47 -30.75
N ARG A 39 6.10 -7.96 -31.63
CA ARG A 39 5.92 -7.45 -33.00
C ARG A 39 5.48 -5.99 -32.99
N PHE A 40 4.49 -5.64 -32.16
CA PHE A 40 4.01 -4.27 -31.99
C PHE A 40 5.12 -3.33 -31.52
N SER A 41 5.86 -3.73 -30.50
CA SER A 41 6.99 -2.95 -29.96
C SER A 41 8.08 -2.70 -31.02
N LYS A 42 8.37 -3.69 -31.87
CA LYS A 42 9.30 -3.56 -32.99
C LYS A 42 8.79 -2.55 -34.03
N GLN A 43 7.53 -2.67 -34.44
CA GLN A 43 6.91 -1.75 -35.41
C GLN A 43 6.88 -0.31 -34.87
N LEU A 44 6.52 -0.10 -33.60
CA LEU A 44 6.53 1.24 -32.97
C LEU A 44 7.92 1.88 -33.00
N ARG A 45 8.96 1.11 -32.70
CA ARG A 45 10.37 1.61 -32.77
C ARG A 45 10.76 1.98 -34.20
N GLU A 46 10.39 1.17 -35.18
CA GLU A 46 10.70 1.45 -36.58
C GLU A 46 10.00 2.73 -37.08
N VAL A 47 8.71 2.92 -36.77
CA VAL A 47 7.98 4.14 -37.15
C VAL A 47 8.54 5.37 -36.42
N SER A 48 8.93 5.23 -35.16
CA SER A 48 9.58 6.31 -34.38
C SER A 48 10.93 6.71 -34.98
N HIS A 49 11.72 5.75 -35.46
CA HIS A 49 12.99 6.00 -36.15
C HIS A 49 12.76 6.72 -37.50
N ASP A 50 11.73 6.30 -38.25
CA ASP A 50 11.37 6.96 -39.52
C ASP A 50 10.94 8.41 -39.27
N LEU A 51 10.11 8.67 -38.24
CA LEU A 51 9.73 10.04 -37.83
C LEU A 51 10.94 10.90 -37.52
N ALA A 52 11.89 10.39 -36.73
CA ALA A 52 13.13 11.10 -36.41
C ALA A 52 13.94 11.43 -37.67
N THR A 53 14.06 10.49 -38.62
CA THR A 53 14.75 10.66 -39.88
C THR A 53 14.08 11.70 -40.77
N ILE A 54 12.76 11.69 -40.88
CA ILE A 54 11.98 12.62 -41.71
C ILE A 54 12.03 14.02 -41.10
N ARG A 55 11.96 14.12 -39.77
CA ARG A 55 12.03 15.40 -39.02
C ARG A 55 13.42 16.05 -39.19
N SER A 56 14.53 15.27 -39.06
CA SER A 56 15.88 15.77 -39.22
C SER A 56 16.17 16.30 -40.65
N ARG A 57 15.45 15.80 -41.66
CA ARG A 57 15.62 16.17 -43.06
C ARG A 57 14.61 17.18 -43.58
N GLY A 58 13.63 17.61 -42.75
CA GLY A 58 12.62 18.59 -43.13
C GLY A 58 11.73 18.16 -44.32
N TRP A 59 11.37 16.87 -44.43
CA TRP A 59 10.68 16.33 -45.61
C TRP A 59 9.16 16.62 -45.75
N GLY A 60 8.70 17.67 -45.15
CA GLY A 60 7.33 18.19 -45.25
C GLY A 60 6.52 18.01 -43.97
N HIS A 61 5.75 19.06 -43.64
CA HIS A 61 5.01 19.15 -42.40
C HIS A 61 3.91 18.08 -42.28
N ASP A 62 3.20 17.81 -43.37
CA ASP A 62 2.08 16.85 -43.40
C ASP A 62 2.53 15.42 -43.06
N LEU A 63 3.68 15.03 -43.60
CA LEU A 63 4.24 13.69 -43.36
C LEU A 63 4.76 13.57 -41.90
N ILE A 64 5.37 14.65 -41.38
CA ILE A 64 5.80 14.71 -39.98
C ILE A 64 4.59 14.63 -39.05
N SER A 65 3.51 15.36 -39.35
CA SER A 65 2.28 15.35 -38.56
C SER A 65 1.63 13.97 -38.56
N TYR A 66 1.50 13.33 -39.71
CA TYR A 66 0.96 11.98 -39.85
C TYR A 66 1.73 10.95 -39.01
N LEU A 67 3.06 10.92 -39.15
CA LEU A 67 3.87 9.97 -38.39
C LEU A 67 3.93 10.28 -36.90
N ASN A 68 3.87 11.56 -36.54
CA ASN A 68 3.80 11.97 -35.13
C ASN A 68 2.49 11.51 -34.46
N ASP A 69 1.35 11.64 -35.16
CA ASP A 69 0.06 11.09 -34.69
C ASP A 69 0.14 9.58 -34.54
N LEU A 70 0.70 8.89 -35.54
CA LEU A 70 0.82 7.44 -35.53
C LEU A 70 1.70 6.93 -34.36
N VAL A 71 2.83 7.59 -34.12
CA VAL A 71 3.74 7.30 -33.00
C VAL A 71 3.06 7.61 -31.67
N ALA A 72 2.37 8.76 -31.53
CA ALA A 72 1.65 9.15 -30.33
C ALA A 72 0.54 8.14 -29.98
N ARG A 73 -0.24 7.72 -30.96
CA ARG A 73 -1.27 6.67 -30.79
C ARG A 73 -0.64 5.34 -30.39
N GLY A 74 0.49 4.97 -31.01
CA GLY A 74 1.24 3.77 -30.66
C GLY A 74 1.76 3.78 -29.22
N HIS A 75 2.35 4.88 -28.79
CA HIS A 75 2.78 5.05 -27.40
C HIS A 75 1.60 5.04 -26.43
N ASN A 76 0.54 5.78 -26.72
CA ASN A 76 -0.66 5.79 -25.87
C ASN A 76 -1.25 4.38 -25.72
N LEU A 77 -1.31 3.59 -26.78
CA LEU A 77 -1.80 2.21 -26.72
C LEU A 77 -0.85 1.29 -25.95
N PHE A 78 0.47 1.44 -26.14
CA PHE A 78 1.49 0.61 -25.50
C PHE A 78 1.63 0.90 -24.00
N TYR A 79 1.51 2.17 -23.59
CA TYR A 79 1.63 2.62 -22.20
C TYR A 79 0.28 2.87 -21.53
N SER A 80 -0.86 2.68 -22.24
CA SER A 80 -2.15 2.74 -21.57
C SER A 80 -2.22 1.68 -20.49
N ALA A 81 -2.33 2.13 -19.25
CA ALA A 81 -2.62 1.25 -18.13
C ALA A 81 -3.89 0.43 -18.47
N PRO A 82 -3.90 -0.86 -18.20
CA PRO A 82 -5.13 -1.63 -18.32
C PRO A 82 -6.23 -0.91 -17.54
N PRO A 83 -7.49 -0.88 -18.05
CA PRO A 83 -8.59 -0.25 -17.34
C PRO A 83 -8.59 -0.80 -15.92
N THR A 84 -8.69 0.10 -14.92
CA THR A 84 -8.75 -0.27 -13.51
C THR A 84 -9.81 -1.35 -13.32
N ASN A 85 -9.36 -2.57 -13.18
CA ASN A 85 -10.25 -3.72 -13.06
C ASN A 85 -10.73 -3.77 -11.60
N ILE A 86 -11.83 -3.08 -11.31
CA ILE A 86 -12.47 -3.09 -9.98
C ILE A 86 -12.69 -4.53 -9.49
N ALA A 87 -13.02 -5.46 -10.40
CA ALA A 87 -13.13 -6.87 -10.06
C ALA A 87 -11.78 -7.48 -9.65
N GLY A 88 -10.66 -7.01 -10.25
CA GLY A 88 -9.31 -7.40 -9.82
C GLY A 88 -8.94 -6.88 -8.44
N LEU A 89 -9.31 -5.63 -8.12
CA LEU A 89 -9.10 -5.05 -6.79
C LEU A 89 -9.94 -5.80 -5.73
N TYR A 90 -11.21 -6.07 -6.04
CA TYR A 90 -12.06 -6.87 -5.16
C TYR A 90 -11.49 -8.27 -4.91
N ARG A 91 -11.07 -8.98 -5.96
CA ARG A 91 -10.43 -10.30 -5.84
C ARG A 91 -9.16 -10.22 -5.00
N TYR A 92 -8.32 -9.21 -5.23
CA TYR A 92 -7.11 -9.01 -4.45
C TYR A 92 -7.42 -8.86 -2.96
N LEU A 93 -8.34 -7.98 -2.59
CA LEU A 93 -8.70 -7.76 -1.20
C LEU A 93 -9.46 -8.95 -0.59
N ALA A 94 -10.38 -9.58 -1.33
CA ALA A 94 -11.18 -10.67 -0.78
C ALA A 94 -10.43 -12.02 -0.69
N VAL A 95 -9.41 -12.23 -1.53
CA VAL A 95 -8.79 -13.55 -1.68
C VAL A 95 -7.27 -13.51 -1.60
N ASP A 96 -6.62 -12.70 -2.45
CA ASP A 96 -5.18 -12.80 -2.66
C ASP A 96 -4.40 -12.23 -1.46
N PHE A 97 -4.78 -11.07 -0.95
CA PHE A 97 -4.15 -10.43 0.21
C PHE A 97 -4.25 -11.28 1.49
N PRO A 98 -5.43 -11.76 1.94
CA PRO A 98 -5.51 -12.60 3.13
C PRO A 98 -4.73 -13.93 3.00
N ARG A 99 -4.64 -14.48 1.79
CA ARG A 99 -3.83 -15.68 1.52
C ARG A 99 -2.34 -15.41 1.65
N LEU A 100 -1.86 -14.33 1.03
CA LEU A 100 -0.46 -13.90 1.12
C LEU A 100 -0.08 -13.60 2.58
N PHE A 101 -0.96 -12.92 3.31
CA PHE A 101 -0.78 -12.67 4.73
C PHE A 101 -0.60 -13.96 5.53
N ARG A 102 -1.52 -14.93 5.39
CA ARG A 102 -1.42 -16.22 6.10
C ARG A 102 -0.20 -17.04 5.69
N ALA A 103 0.17 -17.01 4.41
CA ALA A 103 1.37 -17.70 3.94
C ALA A 103 2.66 -17.15 4.56
N ASN A 104 2.64 -15.90 5.03
CA ASN A 104 3.76 -15.18 5.62
C ASN A 104 3.53 -14.78 7.08
N ILE A 105 2.60 -15.45 7.78
CA ILE A 105 2.14 -15.08 9.13
C ILE A 105 3.28 -14.99 10.16
N GLY A 106 4.35 -15.76 10.00
CA GLY A 106 5.51 -15.71 10.89
C GLY A 106 6.15 -14.34 10.98
N TYR A 107 6.27 -13.62 9.87
CA TYR A 107 6.79 -12.24 9.86
C TYR A 107 5.85 -11.27 10.57
N PHE A 108 4.54 -11.46 10.39
CA PHE A 108 3.54 -10.66 11.10
C PHE A 108 3.61 -10.87 12.62
N LEU A 109 3.72 -12.12 13.09
CA LEU A 109 3.83 -12.41 14.53
C LEU A 109 5.09 -11.78 15.13
N VAL A 110 6.22 -11.83 14.42
CA VAL A 110 7.44 -11.13 14.86
C VAL A 110 7.24 -9.62 14.89
N ALA A 111 6.59 -9.04 13.87
CA ALA A 111 6.27 -7.62 13.86
C ALA A 111 5.32 -7.22 15.01
N CYS A 112 4.30 -8.05 15.31
CA CYS A 112 3.45 -7.86 16.49
C CYS A 112 4.25 -7.86 17.78
N LEU A 113 5.17 -8.80 17.98
CA LEU A 113 6.02 -8.84 19.17
C LEU A 113 6.87 -7.56 19.30
N LEU A 114 7.50 -7.14 18.19
CA LEU A 114 8.34 -5.94 18.14
C LEU A 114 7.57 -4.64 18.37
N PHE A 115 6.29 -4.61 18.08
CA PHE A 115 5.45 -3.41 18.24
C PHE A 115 4.67 -3.43 19.56
N PHE A 116 3.90 -4.48 19.83
CA PHE A 116 2.98 -4.52 20.98
C PHE A 116 3.68 -4.78 22.31
N LEU A 117 4.79 -5.50 22.35
CA LEU A 117 5.53 -5.73 23.59
C LEU A 117 6.15 -4.43 24.13
N PRO A 118 6.89 -3.63 23.33
CA PRO A 118 7.38 -2.32 23.80
C PRO A 118 6.24 -1.35 24.10
N LEU A 119 5.13 -1.39 23.35
CA LEU A 119 3.94 -0.57 23.61
C LEU A 119 3.40 -0.87 25.02
N GLY A 120 3.16 -2.14 25.34
CA GLY A 120 2.63 -2.53 26.64
C GLY A 120 3.58 -2.19 27.80
N ILE A 121 4.89 -2.42 27.62
CA ILE A 121 5.91 -2.07 28.63
C ILE A 121 5.95 -0.55 28.85
N SER A 122 6.01 0.23 27.77
CA SER A 122 6.08 1.68 27.84
C SER A 122 4.81 2.28 28.46
N TRP A 123 3.63 1.76 28.06
CA TRP A 123 2.36 2.14 28.69
C TRP A 123 2.39 1.91 30.19
N TYR A 124 2.70 0.69 30.64
CA TYR A 124 2.73 0.34 32.05
C TYR A 124 3.71 1.19 32.85
N VAL A 125 4.92 1.40 32.30
CA VAL A 125 5.97 2.17 32.95
C VAL A 125 5.57 3.65 33.10
N VAL A 126 5.06 4.28 32.04
CA VAL A 126 4.68 5.69 32.04
C VAL A 126 3.41 5.93 32.85
N GLN A 127 2.43 5.03 32.80
CA GLN A 127 1.23 5.13 33.61
C GLN A 127 1.54 5.15 35.13
N ASN A 128 2.52 4.34 35.56
CA ASN A 128 2.93 4.30 36.96
C ASN A 128 3.95 5.41 37.34
N ASN A 129 4.66 5.97 36.38
CA ASN A 129 5.65 7.03 36.57
C ASN A 129 5.53 8.09 35.46
N PRO A 130 4.53 9.00 35.56
CA PRO A 130 4.24 9.97 34.49
C PRO A 130 5.41 10.92 34.17
N SER A 131 6.33 11.16 35.15
CA SER A 131 7.53 11.97 34.93
C SER A 131 8.47 11.40 33.84
N LEU A 132 8.37 10.08 33.52
CA LEU A 132 9.16 9.49 32.48
C LEU A 132 8.62 9.83 31.06
N ALA A 133 7.39 10.31 30.96
CA ALA A 133 6.81 10.76 29.71
C ALA A 133 7.65 11.85 29.03
N THR A 134 8.18 12.81 29.82
CA THR A 134 9.00 13.92 29.32
C THR A 134 10.31 13.48 28.65
N ARG A 135 10.78 12.26 28.93
CA ARG A 135 11.99 11.69 28.29
C ARG A 135 11.71 11.08 26.94
N ILE A 136 10.46 10.72 26.66
CA ILE A 136 10.05 10.00 25.44
C ILE A 136 9.23 10.91 24.54
N ILE A 137 8.35 11.72 25.13
CA ILE A 137 7.41 12.59 24.41
C ILE A 137 7.93 14.03 24.46
N PRO A 138 8.11 14.70 23.30
CA PRO A 138 8.45 16.13 23.27
C PRO A 138 7.41 16.97 24.02
N GLU A 139 7.85 17.97 24.80
CA GLU A 139 6.99 18.86 25.62
C GLU A 139 5.84 19.48 24.79
N LYS A 140 6.14 19.90 23.55
CA LYS A 140 5.13 20.47 22.65
C LYS A 140 3.99 19.50 22.33
N ILE A 141 4.30 18.21 22.23
CA ILE A 141 3.29 17.17 21.97
C ILE A 141 2.49 16.89 23.24
N MET A 142 3.13 16.90 24.41
CA MET A 142 2.44 16.77 25.70
C MET A 142 1.44 17.90 25.91
N ALA A 143 1.85 19.14 25.67
CA ALA A 143 0.98 20.32 25.81
C ALA A 143 -0.25 20.22 24.85
N ASN A 144 -0.09 19.68 23.64
CA ASN A 144 -1.21 19.45 22.73
C ASN A 144 -2.20 18.38 23.29
N PHE A 145 -1.69 17.33 23.93
CA PHE A 145 -2.56 16.32 24.57
C PHE A 145 -3.28 16.88 25.79
N ASP A 146 -2.58 17.67 26.63
CA ASP A 146 -3.19 18.32 27.77
C ASP A 146 -4.32 19.29 27.33
N GLN A 147 -4.13 20.03 26.25
CA GLN A 147 -5.18 20.86 25.65
C GLN A 147 -6.33 20.04 25.04
N MET A 148 -6.04 18.89 24.44
CA MET A 148 -7.06 18.05 23.77
C MET A 148 -7.89 17.23 24.77
N TYR A 149 -7.28 16.75 25.86
CA TYR A 149 -7.90 15.84 26.82
C TYR A 149 -8.07 16.46 28.22
N GLY A 150 -7.49 17.63 28.51
CA GLY A 150 -7.61 18.33 29.80
C GLY A 150 -9.03 18.86 30.09
N ASP A 151 -9.29 19.25 31.31
CA ASP A 151 -10.58 19.74 31.80
C ASP A 151 -11.06 21.04 31.08
N GLU A 152 -10.13 21.84 30.56
CA GLU A 152 -10.38 23.05 29.78
C GLU A 152 -10.57 22.75 28.26
N SER A 153 -10.78 21.50 27.87
CA SER A 153 -10.95 21.14 26.47
C SER A 153 -12.23 21.77 25.90
N PRO A 154 -12.16 22.39 24.71
CA PRO A 154 -13.32 22.97 24.01
C PRO A 154 -14.47 21.97 23.80
N LEU A 155 -14.21 20.68 23.96
CA LEU A 155 -15.19 19.60 23.87
C LEU A 155 -16.00 19.43 25.16
N ASN A 156 -15.67 20.09 26.27
CA ASN A 156 -16.36 19.96 27.57
C ASN A 156 -17.31 21.14 27.87
N SER A 157 -17.21 22.25 27.15
CA SER A 157 -18.05 23.42 27.38
C SER A 157 -19.36 23.34 26.61
N ASP A 158 -20.38 22.76 27.23
CA ASP A 158 -21.77 22.93 26.73
C ASP A 158 -22.20 24.41 26.73
N GLU A 159 -21.49 25.27 27.45
CA GLU A 159 -21.68 26.73 27.49
C GLU A 159 -21.10 27.41 26.22
N GLU A 160 -20.01 26.91 25.62
CA GLU A 160 -19.41 27.51 24.42
C GLU A 160 -20.22 27.21 23.13
N LYS A 161 -21.07 26.17 23.15
CA LYS A 161 -22.05 25.96 22.07
C LYS A 161 -23.12 27.06 22.01
N ALA A 162 -23.39 27.73 23.11
CA ALA A 162 -24.33 28.84 23.19
C ALA A 162 -23.69 30.18 22.80
N GLU A 163 -22.38 30.40 23.10
CA GLU A 163 -21.68 31.62 22.73
C GLU A 163 -21.18 31.66 21.29
N SER A 164 -20.81 30.52 20.71
CA SER A 164 -20.38 30.44 19.30
C SER A 164 -21.55 30.64 18.31
N GLN A 165 -22.80 30.54 18.76
CA GLN A 165 -23.97 30.94 17.96
C GLN A 165 -24.24 32.45 17.95
N GLN A 166 -23.61 33.23 18.83
CA GLN A 166 -23.89 34.66 18.98
C GLN A 166 -22.82 35.57 18.37
N ASN A 167 -21.64 35.05 18.02
CA ASN A 167 -20.53 35.81 17.37
C ASN A 167 -20.25 35.28 15.95
N SER A 168 -21.30 35.25 15.11
CA SER A 168 -21.21 34.88 13.70
C SER A 168 -20.83 36.05 12.82
N ASP A 169 -19.58 36.54 12.94
CA ASP A 169 -18.89 37.38 11.97
C ASP A 169 -17.62 36.73 11.41
N GLN A 170 -17.57 35.37 11.43
CA GLN A 170 -16.60 34.66 10.60
C GLN A 170 -17.23 34.27 9.26
N PRO A 171 -16.48 34.33 8.15
CA PRO A 171 -17.03 34.07 6.83
C PRO A 171 -17.59 32.64 6.78
N GLU A 172 -18.89 32.54 6.53
CA GLU A 172 -19.60 31.31 6.20
C GLU A 172 -18.86 30.60 5.05
N GLY A 173 -18.20 29.46 5.33
CA GLY A 173 -17.55 28.73 4.24
C GLY A 173 -16.76 27.49 4.61
N THR A 174 -16.50 27.16 5.88
CA THR A 174 -15.90 25.87 6.23
C THR A 174 -16.97 24.88 6.64
N ASN A 175 -17.52 24.15 5.66
CA ASN A 175 -18.44 23.07 5.91
C ASN A 175 -17.78 22.05 6.85
N PHE A 176 -18.48 21.57 7.88
CA PHE A 176 -18.04 20.50 8.78
C PHE A 176 -17.52 19.28 8.02
N GLY A 177 -18.03 19.04 6.80
CA GLY A 177 -17.55 18.02 5.89
C GLY A 177 -16.11 18.23 5.41
N ASP A 178 -15.73 19.47 5.08
CA ASP A 178 -14.39 19.82 4.58
C ASP A 178 -13.35 19.69 5.69
N GLN A 179 -13.68 20.06 6.93
CA GLN A 179 -12.79 19.91 8.07
C GLN A 179 -12.53 18.43 8.40
N ARG A 180 -13.56 17.59 8.39
CA ARG A 180 -13.43 16.15 8.59
C ARG A 180 -12.66 15.46 7.46
N ALA A 181 -12.87 15.89 6.21
CA ALA A 181 -12.11 15.38 5.07
C ALA A 181 -10.63 15.76 5.16
N THR A 182 -10.32 16.98 5.62
CA THR A 182 -8.95 17.44 5.85
C THR A 182 -8.27 16.63 6.96
N MET A 183 -8.97 16.35 8.06
CA MET A 183 -8.46 15.51 9.14
C MET A 183 -8.23 14.06 8.68
N ALA A 184 -9.16 13.48 7.90
CA ALA A 184 -8.95 12.16 7.31
C ALA A 184 -7.70 12.14 6.40
N GLY A 185 -7.49 13.17 5.58
CA GLY A 185 -6.29 13.32 4.77
C GLY A 185 -5.01 13.39 5.59
N PHE A 186 -5.03 14.11 6.71
CA PHE A 186 -3.90 14.18 7.64
C PHE A 186 -3.57 12.82 8.26
N TYR A 187 -4.57 12.10 8.78
CA TYR A 187 -4.40 10.77 9.39
C TYR A 187 -3.90 9.74 8.36
N ILE A 188 -4.46 9.75 7.16
CA ILE A 188 -3.98 8.89 6.07
C ILE A 188 -2.49 9.16 5.81
N ASN A 189 -2.10 10.43 5.66
CA ASN A 189 -0.70 10.78 5.36
C ASN A 189 0.25 10.38 6.49
N HIS A 190 -0.15 10.59 7.76
CA HIS A 190 0.65 10.26 8.93
C HIS A 190 0.84 8.75 9.08
N ASN A 191 -0.25 8.00 9.15
CA ASN A 191 -0.25 6.57 9.44
C ASN A 191 0.23 5.71 8.28
N VAL A 192 -0.14 6.08 7.03
CA VAL A 192 0.44 5.48 5.82
C VAL A 192 1.94 5.77 5.75
N GLY A 193 2.37 6.98 6.14
CA GLY A 193 3.79 7.33 6.21
C GLY A 193 4.58 6.43 7.16
N ILE A 194 4.02 6.10 8.35
CA ILE A 194 4.64 5.16 9.31
C ILE A 194 4.71 3.76 8.71
N ALA A 195 3.61 3.23 8.19
CA ALA A 195 3.55 1.90 7.60
C ALA A 195 4.51 1.77 6.39
N LEU A 196 4.57 2.80 5.55
CA LEU A 196 5.49 2.84 4.41
C LEU A 196 6.96 2.84 4.86
N LYS A 197 7.30 3.58 5.94
CA LYS A 197 8.64 3.54 6.55
C LYS A 197 8.94 2.15 7.09
N CYS A 198 8.01 1.53 7.83
CA CYS A 198 8.17 0.15 8.33
C CYS A 198 8.47 -0.83 7.18
N PHE A 199 7.76 -0.72 6.06
CA PHE A 199 7.94 -1.56 4.89
C PHE A 199 9.26 -1.24 4.17
N ALA A 200 9.47 0.01 3.75
CA ALA A 200 10.57 0.40 2.87
C ALA A 200 11.95 0.24 3.52
N LEU A 201 12.05 0.57 4.82
CA LEU A 201 13.31 0.42 5.58
C LEU A 201 13.68 -1.06 5.82
N GLY A 202 12.81 -1.99 5.49
CA GLY A 202 13.11 -3.43 5.47
C GLY A 202 14.25 -3.78 4.51
N ILE A 203 14.45 -2.99 3.44
CA ILE A 203 15.57 -3.16 2.50
C ILE A 203 16.94 -3.02 3.18
N LEU A 204 17.02 -2.35 4.33
CA LEU A 204 18.21 -2.26 5.17
C LEU A 204 18.37 -3.52 6.04
N LEU A 205 18.32 -4.69 5.41
CA LEU A 205 18.43 -6.00 6.07
C LEU A 205 17.42 -6.20 7.21
N GLY A 206 16.27 -5.51 7.15
CA GLY A 206 15.23 -5.55 8.18
C GLY A 206 15.49 -4.69 9.42
N ILE A 207 16.70 -4.16 9.61
CA ILE A 207 17.09 -3.36 10.79
C ILE A 207 16.22 -2.11 10.92
N GLY A 208 15.98 -1.43 9.79
CA GLY A 208 15.15 -0.23 9.76
C GLY A 208 13.69 -0.52 10.15
N THR A 209 13.14 -1.66 9.73
CA THR A 209 11.80 -2.11 10.15
C THR A 209 11.75 -2.36 11.65
N VAL A 210 12.73 -3.10 12.20
CA VAL A 210 12.83 -3.37 13.65
C VAL A 210 12.86 -2.07 14.43
N TYR A 211 13.75 -1.15 14.05
CA TYR A 211 13.85 0.18 14.69
C TYR A 211 12.50 0.93 14.64
N THR A 212 11.86 0.97 13.48
CA THR A 212 10.61 1.73 13.31
C THR A 212 9.48 1.12 14.15
N LEU A 213 9.36 -0.21 14.21
CA LEU A 213 8.36 -0.88 15.05
C LEU A 213 8.59 -0.64 16.54
N LEU A 214 9.82 -0.82 17.01
CA LEU A 214 10.19 -0.56 18.42
C LEU A 214 9.92 0.88 18.81
N PHE A 215 10.39 1.84 17.99
CA PHE A 215 10.22 3.27 18.25
C PHE A 215 8.74 3.65 18.33
N ASN A 216 7.93 3.24 17.35
CA ASN A 216 6.50 3.57 17.35
C ASN A 216 5.75 2.86 18.49
N GLY A 217 6.11 1.61 18.82
CA GLY A 217 5.55 0.92 19.97
C GLY A 217 5.83 1.64 21.28
N ILE A 218 7.10 2.01 21.54
CA ILE A 218 7.49 2.75 22.74
C ILE A 218 6.78 4.11 22.81
N PHE A 219 6.77 4.85 21.70
CA PHE A 219 6.16 6.18 21.64
C PHE A 219 4.66 6.13 21.89
N LEU A 220 3.93 5.25 21.19
CA LEU A 220 2.48 5.10 21.37
C LEU A 220 2.14 4.60 22.77
N GLY A 221 2.94 3.67 23.32
CA GLY A 221 2.78 3.21 24.69
C GLY A 221 2.98 4.33 25.72
N ALA A 222 4.01 5.18 25.54
CA ALA A 222 4.27 6.32 26.40
C ALA A 222 3.13 7.33 26.38
N VAL A 223 2.64 7.69 25.17
CA VAL A 223 1.50 8.61 24.99
C VAL A 223 0.24 8.04 25.67
N SER A 224 -0.07 6.77 25.41
CA SER A 224 -1.23 6.11 26.03
C SER A 224 -1.14 6.05 27.54
N GLY A 225 0.04 5.69 28.08
CA GLY A 225 0.30 5.64 29.52
C GLY A 225 0.18 7.01 30.18
N TYR A 226 0.69 8.06 29.52
CA TYR A 226 0.58 9.44 30.00
C TYR A 226 -0.88 9.90 30.07
N ILE A 227 -1.65 9.76 29.00
CA ILE A 227 -3.06 10.20 28.97
C ILE A 227 -3.90 9.45 30.02
N VAL A 228 -3.66 8.14 30.18
CA VAL A 228 -4.35 7.34 31.22
C VAL A 228 -3.95 7.78 32.62
N SER A 229 -2.68 8.14 32.86
CA SER A 229 -2.21 8.63 34.20
C SER A 229 -2.83 9.97 34.56
N GLN A 230 -3.24 10.79 33.61
CA GLN A 230 -3.95 12.07 33.81
C GLN A 230 -5.46 11.90 34.04
N GLY A 231 -5.97 10.66 34.13
CA GLY A 231 -7.40 10.41 34.37
C GLY A 231 -8.25 10.35 33.08
N ASN A 232 -7.68 10.64 31.90
CA ASN A 232 -8.38 10.73 30.64
C ASN A 232 -8.46 9.38 29.88
N GLY A 233 -8.21 8.26 30.56
CA GLY A 233 -8.11 6.93 29.95
C GLY A 233 -9.38 6.47 29.25
N GLU A 234 -10.57 6.68 29.84
CA GLU A 234 -11.83 6.25 29.24
C GLU A 234 -12.11 6.98 27.92
N ARG A 235 -11.91 8.29 27.89
CA ARG A 235 -12.08 9.13 26.71
C ARG A 235 -11.10 8.75 25.60
N PHE A 236 -9.84 8.55 25.93
CA PHE A 236 -8.80 8.13 25.01
C PHE A 236 -9.08 6.74 24.43
N LEU A 237 -9.37 5.75 25.29
CA LEU A 237 -9.61 4.37 24.84
C LEU A 237 -10.87 4.25 24.01
N SER A 238 -11.96 4.97 24.34
CA SER A 238 -13.18 4.99 23.53
C SER A 238 -12.96 5.59 22.15
N PHE A 239 -12.03 6.56 22.03
CA PHE A 239 -11.63 7.13 20.74
C PHE A 239 -10.81 6.15 19.91
N VAL A 240 -9.83 5.46 20.51
CA VAL A 240 -8.86 4.60 19.81
C VAL A 240 -9.42 3.21 19.46
N VAL A 241 -10.33 2.66 20.27
CA VAL A 241 -10.75 1.25 20.16
C VAL A 241 -11.24 0.84 18.78
N SER A 242 -11.95 1.73 18.09
CA SER A 242 -12.56 1.43 16.78
C SER A 242 -11.54 1.45 15.63
N HIS A 243 -10.86 2.57 15.41
CA HIS A 243 -9.88 2.69 14.30
C HIS A 243 -8.60 1.90 14.55
N GLY A 244 -8.20 1.76 15.81
CA GLY A 244 -7.00 1.00 16.21
C GLY A 244 -7.01 -0.46 15.73
N SER A 245 -8.19 -1.06 15.52
CA SER A 245 -8.31 -2.42 14.98
C SER A 245 -7.72 -2.54 13.58
N PHE A 246 -7.90 -1.55 12.73
CA PHE A 246 -7.34 -1.50 11.39
C PHE A 246 -5.92 -0.94 11.39
N GLU A 247 -5.70 0.15 12.13
CA GLU A 247 -4.44 0.89 12.13
C GLU A 247 -3.27 0.09 12.72
N LEU A 248 -3.42 -0.39 13.97
CA LEU A 248 -2.34 -1.12 14.64
C LEU A 248 -2.05 -2.45 13.94
N THR A 249 -3.09 -3.11 13.43
CA THR A 249 -2.93 -4.32 12.62
C THR A 249 -2.21 -4.01 11.31
N ALA A 250 -2.55 -2.92 10.63
CA ALA A 250 -1.90 -2.53 9.37
C ALA A 250 -0.43 -2.18 9.56
N ILE A 251 -0.05 -1.49 10.65
CA ILE A 251 1.36 -1.21 10.99
C ILE A 251 2.12 -2.53 11.19
N ALA A 252 1.56 -3.49 11.91
CA ALA A 252 2.18 -4.79 12.12
C ALA A 252 2.29 -5.59 10.81
N VAL A 253 1.27 -5.54 9.93
CA VAL A 253 1.29 -6.17 8.59
C VAL A 253 2.37 -5.55 7.70
N ALA A 254 2.47 -4.22 7.65
CA ALA A 254 3.50 -3.51 6.91
C ALA A 254 4.91 -3.79 7.46
N GLY A 255 5.05 -3.87 8.79
CA GLY A 255 6.27 -4.30 9.45
C GLY A 255 6.66 -5.73 9.09
N GLY A 256 5.70 -6.66 9.07
CA GLY A 256 5.92 -8.03 8.62
C GLY A 256 6.41 -8.10 7.18
N ALA A 257 5.83 -7.29 6.28
CA ALA A 257 6.28 -7.17 4.88
C ALA A 257 7.72 -6.60 4.80
N GLY A 258 8.06 -5.62 5.65
CA GLY A 258 9.42 -5.08 5.74
C GLY A 258 10.45 -6.10 6.25
N LEU A 259 10.09 -6.88 7.29
CA LEU A 259 10.94 -7.99 7.76
C LEU A 259 11.15 -9.05 6.69
N MET A 260 10.12 -9.32 5.87
CA MET A 260 10.22 -10.23 4.73
C MET A 260 11.21 -9.74 3.67
N LEU A 261 11.24 -8.42 3.38
CA LEU A 261 12.26 -7.81 2.50
C LEU A 261 13.67 -8.00 3.05
N GLY A 262 13.86 -7.72 4.35
CA GLY A 262 15.13 -7.91 5.02
C GLY A 262 15.61 -9.34 4.95
N ASN A 263 14.72 -10.30 5.22
CA ASN A 263 15.05 -11.71 5.17
C ASN A 263 15.38 -12.20 3.75
N ALA A 264 14.76 -11.63 2.72
CA ALA A 264 15.08 -11.96 1.33
C ALA A 264 16.53 -11.62 0.94
N LEU A 265 17.12 -10.61 1.59
CA LEU A 265 18.52 -10.19 1.40
C LEU A 265 19.50 -10.99 2.26
N ILE A 266 19.10 -11.36 3.49
CA ILE A 266 19.93 -12.11 4.45
C ILE A 266 20.00 -13.59 4.05
N HIS A 267 18.83 -14.19 3.72
CA HIS A 267 18.70 -15.62 3.39
C HIS A 267 18.09 -15.80 1.99
N PRO A 268 18.86 -15.52 0.92
CA PRO A 268 18.37 -15.63 -0.46
C PRO A 268 18.12 -17.08 -0.92
N GLY A 269 18.58 -18.08 -0.14
CA GLY A 269 18.54 -19.48 -0.51
C GLY A 269 19.48 -19.78 -1.68
N GLN A 270 18.96 -20.46 -2.72
CA GLN A 270 19.73 -20.80 -3.93
C GLN A 270 19.76 -19.68 -4.97
N ARG A 271 19.05 -18.54 -4.72
CA ARG A 271 18.97 -17.39 -5.64
C ARG A 271 20.03 -16.36 -5.30
N LYS A 272 20.38 -15.51 -6.30
CA LYS A 272 21.14 -14.31 -6.03
C LYS A 272 20.31 -13.35 -5.17
N ARG A 273 20.94 -12.53 -4.32
CA ARG A 273 20.24 -11.59 -3.42
C ARG A 273 19.23 -10.70 -4.14
N PHE A 274 19.61 -10.16 -5.32
CA PHE A 274 18.74 -9.31 -6.13
C PHE A 274 17.53 -10.08 -6.69
N GLU A 275 17.73 -11.31 -7.15
CA GLU A 275 16.66 -12.17 -7.64
C GLU A 275 15.69 -12.59 -6.51
N SER A 276 16.22 -12.93 -5.34
CA SER A 276 15.43 -13.20 -4.14
C SER A 276 14.60 -11.99 -3.74
N LEU A 277 15.20 -10.78 -3.78
CA LEU A 277 14.51 -9.54 -3.50
C LEU A 277 13.39 -9.26 -4.53
N GLN A 278 13.60 -9.50 -5.81
CA GLN A 278 12.56 -9.31 -6.82
C GLN A 278 11.33 -10.20 -6.58
N VAL A 279 11.56 -11.48 -6.30
CA VAL A 279 10.47 -12.45 -6.09
C VAL A 279 9.73 -12.19 -4.77
N ARG A 280 10.47 -12.11 -3.66
CA ARG A 280 9.89 -11.86 -2.34
C ARG A 280 9.41 -10.42 -2.16
N GLY A 281 10.07 -9.47 -2.83
CA GLY A 281 9.70 -8.07 -2.83
C GLY A 281 8.32 -7.83 -3.43
N LEU A 282 7.97 -8.55 -4.52
CA LEU A 282 6.63 -8.43 -5.11
C LEU A 282 5.53 -8.92 -4.15
N GLU A 283 5.76 -10.04 -3.46
CA GLU A 283 4.84 -10.54 -2.43
C GLU A 283 4.73 -9.54 -1.26
N ALA A 284 5.87 -8.97 -0.82
CA ALA A 284 5.92 -7.98 0.26
C ALA A 284 5.19 -6.68 -0.11
N VAL A 285 5.34 -6.19 -1.36
CA VAL A 285 4.59 -5.03 -1.88
C VAL A 285 3.09 -5.29 -1.87
N GLN A 286 2.66 -6.48 -2.24
CA GLN A 286 1.24 -6.84 -2.19
C GLN A 286 0.72 -6.85 -0.73
N ILE A 287 1.47 -7.40 0.22
CA ILE A 287 1.09 -7.38 1.64
C ILE A 287 1.02 -5.94 2.15
N ALA A 288 2.02 -5.10 1.85
CA ALA A 288 2.04 -3.68 2.22
C ALA A 288 0.89 -2.88 1.57
N GLY A 289 0.51 -3.22 0.33
CA GLY A 289 -0.65 -2.65 -0.34
C GLY A 289 -1.97 -2.94 0.38
N GLY A 290 -2.15 -4.17 0.90
CA GLY A 290 -3.29 -4.52 1.73
C GLY A 290 -3.31 -3.74 3.05
N ALA A 291 -2.15 -3.58 3.71
CA ALA A 291 -2.02 -2.74 4.89
C ALA A 291 -2.38 -1.28 4.61
N ALA A 292 -1.99 -0.73 3.46
CA ALA A 292 -2.35 0.64 3.07
C ALA A 292 -3.87 0.81 2.94
N VAL A 293 -4.58 -0.16 2.36
CA VAL A 293 -6.06 -0.13 2.29
C VAL A 293 -6.67 -0.17 3.69
N MET A 294 -6.13 -0.99 4.61
CA MET A 294 -6.59 -1.02 6.00
C MET A 294 -6.40 0.34 6.69
N LEU A 295 -5.29 1.05 6.44
CA LEU A 295 -5.04 2.39 6.99
C LEU A 295 -6.00 3.44 6.43
N VAL A 296 -6.40 3.33 5.16
CA VAL A 296 -7.45 4.21 4.60
C VAL A 296 -8.77 3.99 5.34
N VAL A 297 -9.15 2.74 5.59
CA VAL A 297 -10.36 2.43 6.37
C VAL A 297 -10.25 2.97 7.79
N ALA A 298 -9.10 2.77 8.46
CA ALA A 298 -8.84 3.31 9.80
C ALA A 298 -9.03 4.83 9.85
N ALA A 299 -8.46 5.56 8.89
CA ALA A 299 -8.55 7.02 8.85
C ALA A 299 -10.00 7.52 8.65
N PHE A 300 -10.82 6.81 7.88
CA PHE A 300 -12.25 7.14 7.79
C PHE A 300 -12.97 6.91 9.14
N ILE A 301 -12.68 5.81 9.83
CA ILE A 301 -13.25 5.55 11.15
C ILE A 301 -12.79 6.62 12.15
N GLU A 302 -11.50 6.99 12.11
CA GLU A 302 -10.91 8.01 12.99
C GLU A 302 -11.51 9.40 12.74
N ALA A 303 -11.72 9.79 11.49
CA ALA A 303 -12.22 11.11 11.15
C ALA A 303 -13.74 11.28 11.37
N PHE A 304 -14.53 10.22 11.18
CA PHE A 304 -15.98 10.33 11.15
C PHE A 304 -16.69 9.64 12.32
N TRP A 305 -16.17 8.51 12.78
CA TRP A 305 -16.78 7.71 13.84
C TRP A 305 -16.20 8.02 15.22
N SER A 306 -14.87 8.04 15.35
CA SER A 306 -14.22 8.17 16.65
C SER A 306 -14.55 9.47 17.39
N PRO A 307 -14.64 10.65 16.73
CA PRO A 307 -14.98 11.91 17.37
C PRO A 307 -16.51 12.13 17.52
N ALA A 308 -17.35 11.19 17.04
CA ALA A 308 -18.80 11.35 17.15
C ALA A 308 -19.25 11.30 18.62
N ASP A 309 -20.25 12.11 18.95
CA ASP A 309 -20.87 12.15 20.29
C ASP A 309 -21.80 10.94 20.46
N ILE A 310 -21.21 9.80 20.78
CA ILE A 310 -21.84 8.50 20.95
C ILE A 310 -21.42 7.93 22.29
N PRO A 311 -22.32 7.28 23.06
CA PRO A 311 -21.98 6.68 24.34
C PRO A 311 -20.78 5.73 24.23
N ASN A 312 -19.83 5.82 25.18
CA ASN A 312 -18.60 5.04 25.19
C ASN A 312 -18.86 3.53 25.06
N LEU A 313 -19.92 3.02 25.70
CA LEU A 313 -20.32 1.61 25.61
C LEU A 313 -20.54 1.17 24.15
N VAL A 314 -21.22 2.01 23.34
CA VAL A 314 -21.46 1.72 21.91
C VAL A 314 -20.14 1.71 21.15
N LYS A 315 -19.23 2.66 21.43
CA LYS A 315 -17.88 2.70 20.82
C LYS A 315 -17.08 1.43 21.16
N TYR A 316 -17.14 0.95 22.40
CA TYR A 316 -16.48 -0.31 22.79
C TYR A 316 -17.08 -1.55 22.11
N ILE A 317 -18.42 -1.63 22.01
CA ILE A 317 -19.10 -2.75 21.32
C ILE A 317 -18.70 -2.77 19.84
N VAL A 318 -18.80 -1.62 19.16
CA VAL A 318 -18.45 -1.50 17.74
C VAL A 318 -16.95 -1.75 17.54
N GLY A 319 -16.09 -1.16 18.37
CA GLY A 319 -14.64 -1.38 18.30
C GLY A 319 -14.28 -2.85 18.49
N SER A 320 -14.85 -3.54 19.46
CA SER A 320 -14.65 -4.99 19.67
C SER A 320 -15.14 -5.80 18.46
N GLY A 321 -16.27 -5.43 17.88
CA GLY A 321 -16.77 -6.02 16.63
C GLY A 321 -15.83 -5.83 15.45
N LEU A 322 -15.23 -4.65 15.32
CA LEU A 322 -14.25 -4.36 14.26
C LEU A 322 -12.95 -5.15 14.47
N TRP A 323 -12.46 -5.32 15.69
CA TRP A 323 -11.32 -6.19 16.00
C TRP A 323 -11.62 -7.65 15.58
N LEU A 324 -12.78 -8.18 15.95
CA LEU A 324 -13.20 -9.51 15.56
C LEU A 324 -13.29 -9.64 14.02
N LEU A 325 -13.86 -8.64 13.34
CA LEU A 325 -13.97 -8.60 11.88
C LEU A 325 -12.60 -8.66 11.21
N VAL A 326 -11.62 -7.86 11.67
CA VAL A 326 -10.26 -7.86 11.12
C VAL A 326 -9.59 -9.21 11.30
N PHE A 327 -9.70 -9.83 12.48
CA PHE A 327 -9.14 -11.16 12.73
C PHE A 327 -9.82 -12.25 11.89
N LEU A 328 -11.14 -12.23 11.76
CA LEU A 328 -11.88 -13.17 10.91
C LEU A 328 -11.54 -12.96 9.43
N TYR A 329 -11.43 -11.71 8.99
CA TYR A 329 -11.05 -11.40 7.63
C TYR A 329 -9.65 -11.93 7.30
N LEU A 330 -8.65 -11.61 8.08
CA LEU A 330 -7.27 -12.07 7.85
C LEU A 330 -7.12 -13.59 8.02
N GLY A 331 -7.88 -14.17 8.94
CA GLY A 331 -7.85 -15.61 9.24
C GLY A 331 -8.60 -16.48 8.23
N LEU A 332 -9.77 -16.05 7.78
CA LEU A 332 -10.71 -16.92 7.06
C LEU A 332 -10.95 -16.50 5.60
N ALA A 333 -10.78 -15.22 5.23
CA ALA A 333 -11.07 -14.78 3.87
C ALA A 333 -10.21 -15.51 2.83
N GLY A 334 -10.83 -15.89 1.71
CA GLY A 334 -10.15 -16.58 0.62
C GLY A 334 -9.82 -18.06 0.85
N LEU A 335 -10.30 -18.71 1.92
CA LEU A 335 -10.05 -20.15 2.15
C LEU A 335 -10.71 -21.05 1.09
N GLN A 336 -11.88 -20.66 0.60
CA GLN A 336 -12.71 -21.49 -0.30
C GLN A 336 -12.47 -21.29 -1.79
N SER A 337 -11.57 -20.39 -2.22
CA SER A 337 -11.33 -20.14 -3.64
C SER A 337 -10.29 -21.10 -4.21
N ASP A 338 -10.74 -21.86 -5.16
CA ASP A 338 -10.08 -22.71 -6.17
C ASP A 338 -8.57 -23.02 -6.00
N SER A 339 -8.26 -24.32 -5.90
CA SER A 339 -6.94 -24.95 -5.80
C SER A 339 -6.00 -24.74 -7.00
N ARG A 340 -6.27 -23.78 -7.90
CA ARG A 340 -5.53 -23.61 -9.18
C ARG A 340 -4.38 -22.61 -9.15
N LEU A 341 -4.09 -21.97 -8.02
CA LEU A 341 -2.93 -21.08 -7.89
C LEU A 341 -1.87 -21.73 -7.03
N VAL A 342 -1.07 -22.58 -7.65
CA VAL A 342 0.21 -23.05 -7.08
C VAL A 342 1.13 -21.81 -7.01
N PRO A 343 1.68 -21.46 -5.82
CA PRO A 343 2.68 -20.40 -5.74
C PRO A 343 3.87 -20.77 -6.63
N VAL A 344 4.31 -19.84 -7.46
CA VAL A 344 5.41 -19.99 -8.44
C VAL A 344 6.72 -20.53 -7.81
N GLY A 345 6.83 -20.54 -6.49
CA GLY A 345 8.01 -21.06 -5.77
C GLY A 345 7.97 -22.54 -5.36
N LYS A 346 6.86 -23.27 -5.56
CA LYS A 346 6.78 -24.70 -5.14
C LYS A 346 6.95 -25.72 -6.29
N GLN A 347 7.00 -25.29 -7.55
CA GLN A 347 7.10 -26.22 -8.68
C GLN A 347 8.48 -26.87 -8.89
N GLU A 348 9.54 -26.43 -8.21
CA GLU A 348 10.88 -26.99 -8.42
C GLU A 348 11.28 -28.13 -7.45
N ARG A 349 10.41 -28.51 -6.50
CA ARG A 349 10.78 -29.59 -5.54
C ARG A 349 10.44 -31.02 -5.96
N THR A 350 9.82 -31.25 -7.11
CA THR A 350 9.34 -32.59 -7.50
C THR A 350 9.93 -33.16 -8.80
N ARG A 351 10.99 -32.55 -9.34
CA ARG A 351 11.76 -33.21 -10.42
C ARG A 351 13.16 -33.55 -9.94
N SER A 352 13.30 -34.65 -9.24
CA SER A 352 14.54 -35.44 -9.21
C SER A 352 14.70 -36.08 -10.60
N PRO A 353 15.82 -35.93 -11.27
CA PRO A 353 16.08 -36.75 -12.45
C PRO A 353 16.38 -38.18 -11.96
N GLU A 354 15.42 -39.10 -12.12
CA GLU A 354 15.73 -40.53 -12.08
C GLU A 354 16.73 -40.80 -13.19
N SER A 355 17.91 -41.26 -12.75
CA SER A 355 18.99 -41.71 -13.61
C SER A 355 18.57 -43.03 -14.30
N ASN A 356 18.19 -42.93 -15.57
CA ASN A 356 18.14 -44.08 -16.45
C ASN A 356 19.58 -44.51 -16.83
N TYR A 357 20.23 -45.25 -15.95
CA TYR A 357 21.33 -46.12 -16.37
C TYR A 357 20.71 -47.42 -16.86
N CYS A 358 20.47 -47.50 -18.17
CA CYS A 358 20.20 -48.77 -18.85
C CYS A 358 21.55 -49.41 -19.18
N GLY A 359 21.89 -50.49 -18.49
CA GLY A 359 23.08 -51.29 -18.77
C GLY A 359 22.90 -52.09 -20.06
N THR A 360 23.89 -52.00 -20.94
CA THR A 360 24.07 -52.94 -22.06
C THR A 360 24.81 -54.17 -21.58
N PRO A 361 24.37 -55.40 -21.93
CA PRO A 361 25.12 -56.61 -21.65
C PRO A 361 26.24 -56.80 -22.69
N ARG A 362 27.44 -57.10 -22.21
CA ARG A 362 28.53 -57.65 -23.06
C ARG A 362 28.24 -59.09 -23.48
N GLN A 363 28.39 -59.35 -24.72
CA GLN A 363 29.05 -60.56 -25.25
C GLN A 363 30.37 -60.22 -25.89
#